data_249612333eab9b952035784fc6a974ee
#
_entry.id   249612333eab9b952035784fc6a974ee
#
_cell.length_a   1.000
_cell.length_b   1.000
_cell.length_c   1.000
_cell.angle_alpha   90.00
_cell.angle_beta   90.00
_cell.angle_gamma   90.00
#
_symmetry.space_group_name_H-M   'P 1'
#
loop_
_entity.id
_entity.type
_entity.pdbx_description
1 polymer ?
#
loop_
_entity_poly.entity_id
_entity_poly.type
_entity_poly.pdbx_seq_one_letter_code
_entity_poly.pdbx_strand_id
1 'polypeptide(L)'
;LDSSKKRYISWNTESRVLANEGVPDRFEFCGSVIMITNIKFDYVKSKKLQDHLQAVMSRCHYLDLTMDSVRDRMLRCKQIIADGDMLSDYKFDEAQTQELIDFIWDAKDALNEISLRMVTKIADLMKMSEDWKKLARATCMKRSMASNRIAS
;
A
#
# COMPACT_ATOMS: atom_id res chain seq x y z
N LEU A 1 18.97 -17.05 9.72
CA LEU A 1 19.13 -17.83 8.51
C LEU A 1 20.62 -18.12 8.35
N ASP A 2 21.03 -19.32 8.78
CA ASP A 2 22.41 -19.76 8.63
C ASP A 2 22.66 -20.12 7.18
N SER A 3 23.54 -19.40 6.49
CA SER A 3 23.85 -19.60 5.08
C SER A 3 24.68 -20.87 4.80
N SER A 4 25.19 -21.52 5.83
CA SER A 4 26.07 -22.70 5.74
C SER A 4 25.32 -24.03 5.74
N LYS A 5 24.02 -24.05 6.03
CA LYS A 5 23.20 -25.27 6.11
C LYS A 5 22.08 -25.28 5.09
N LYS A 6 21.73 -26.47 4.61
CA LYS A 6 20.52 -26.66 3.81
C LYS A 6 19.29 -26.13 4.54
N ARG A 7 18.56 -25.23 3.90
CA ARG A 7 17.37 -24.61 4.45
C ARG A 7 16.14 -25.41 4.06
N TYR A 8 15.27 -25.66 5.02
CA TYR A 8 14.02 -26.35 4.77
C TYR A 8 12.86 -25.49 5.22
N ILE A 9 11.83 -25.46 4.40
CA ILE A 9 10.52 -24.91 4.77
C ILE A 9 9.59 -26.09 5.01
N SER A 10 8.81 -26.02 6.10
CA SER A 10 7.77 -26.99 6.43
C SER A 10 6.46 -26.27 6.73
N TRP A 11 5.37 -26.92 6.40
CA TRP A 11 4.04 -26.48 6.76
C TRP A 11 3.77 -26.87 8.22
N ASN A 12 3.28 -25.93 9.02
CA ASN A 12 2.93 -26.22 10.44
C ASN A 12 1.48 -26.69 10.60
N THR A 13 0.78 -26.97 9.53
CA THR A 13 -0.60 -27.47 9.50
C THR A 13 -0.67 -28.77 8.73
N GLU A 14 -1.24 -29.80 9.34
CA GLU A 14 -1.62 -31.04 8.66
C GLU A 14 -2.80 -30.73 7.73
N SER A 15 -2.54 -30.63 6.44
CA SER A 15 -3.57 -30.44 5.42
C SER A 15 -3.75 -31.75 4.63
N ARG A 16 -4.87 -32.43 4.83
CA ARG A 16 -5.21 -33.63 4.05
C ARG A 16 -5.31 -33.33 2.54
N VAL A 17 -5.70 -32.12 2.18
CA VAL A 17 -5.81 -31.70 0.77
C VAL A 17 -4.42 -31.66 0.13
N LEU A 18 -3.45 -31.04 0.78
CA LEU A 18 -2.07 -30.96 0.27
C LEU A 18 -1.41 -32.34 0.20
N ALA A 19 -1.65 -33.19 1.19
CA ALA A 19 -1.15 -34.56 1.20
C ALA A 19 -1.73 -35.40 0.05
N ASN A 20 -3.03 -35.25 -0.26
CA ASN A 20 -3.67 -35.94 -1.36
C ASN A 20 -3.18 -35.46 -2.74
N GLU A 21 -2.74 -34.20 -2.84
CA GLU A 21 -2.19 -33.62 -4.06
C GLU A 21 -0.67 -33.91 -4.20
N GLY A 22 -0.09 -34.67 -3.28
CA GLY A 22 1.33 -35.03 -3.31
C GLY A 22 2.28 -33.86 -2.97
N VAL A 23 1.78 -32.81 -2.33
CA VAL A 23 2.61 -31.69 -1.89
C VAL A 23 3.39 -32.11 -0.65
N PRO A 24 4.75 -32.07 -0.66
CA PRO A 24 5.55 -32.51 0.47
C PRO A 24 5.38 -31.57 1.67
N ASP A 25 5.29 -32.12 2.87
CA ASP A 25 5.20 -31.36 4.12
C ASP A 25 6.46 -30.53 4.39
N ARG A 26 7.55 -30.86 3.73
CA ARG A 26 8.86 -30.23 3.90
C ARG A 26 9.61 -30.25 2.57
N PHE A 27 10.20 -29.11 2.21
CA PHE A 27 11.04 -29.01 1.01
C PHE A 27 12.29 -28.17 1.25
N GLU A 28 13.34 -28.44 0.51
CA GLU A 28 14.57 -27.64 0.53
C GLU A 28 14.33 -26.31 -0.17
N PHE A 29 14.70 -25.21 0.51
CA PHE A 29 14.53 -23.86 -0.01
C PHE A 29 15.88 -23.23 -0.34
N CYS A 30 16.13 -23.03 -1.62
CA CYS A 30 17.39 -22.47 -2.15
C CYS A 30 17.28 -20.98 -2.54
N GLY A 31 16.13 -20.35 -2.34
CA GLY A 31 15.85 -18.98 -2.76
C GLY A 31 16.15 -17.92 -1.70
N SER A 32 15.79 -16.69 -2.03
CA SER A 32 15.72 -15.56 -1.13
C SER A 32 14.27 -15.26 -0.77
N VAL A 33 14.03 -14.61 0.38
CA VAL A 33 12.69 -14.22 0.84
C VAL A 33 12.62 -12.71 0.95
N ILE A 34 11.61 -12.12 0.34
CA ILE A 34 11.23 -10.72 0.54
C ILE A 34 9.92 -10.71 1.31
N MET A 35 9.93 -10.08 2.49
CA MET A 35 8.74 -9.93 3.32
C MET A 35 8.23 -8.50 3.16
N ILE A 36 6.96 -8.35 2.77
CA ILE A 36 6.31 -7.06 2.63
C ILE A 36 5.16 -7.02 3.63
N THR A 37 5.09 -5.96 4.43
CA THR A 37 4.05 -5.79 5.44
C THR A 37 3.69 -4.31 5.59
N ASN A 38 2.44 -4.05 5.95
CA ASN A 38 1.95 -2.73 6.36
C ASN A 38 1.86 -2.60 7.90
N ILE A 39 2.33 -3.60 8.64
CA ILE A 39 2.35 -3.55 10.10
C ILE A 39 3.50 -2.67 10.55
N LYS A 40 3.19 -1.62 11.29
CA LYS A 40 4.19 -0.83 12.01
C LYS A 40 4.62 -1.61 13.26
N PHE A 41 5.87 -2.06 13.30
CA PHE A 41 6.38 -2.95 14.34
C PHE A 41 6.34 -2.32 15.74
N ASP A 42 6.52 -1.00 15.82
CA ASP A 42 6.46 -0.24 17.07
C ASP A 42 5.08 -0.26 17.74
N TYR A 43 4.01 -0.49 16.97
CA TYR A 43 2.64 -0.52 17.48
C TYR A 43 2.09 -1.92 17.75
N VAL A 44 2.93 -2.95 17.62
CA VAL A 44 2.51 -4.33 17.90
C VAL A 44 2.38 -4.52 19.41
N LYS A 45 1.17 -4.81 19.88
CA LYS A 45 0.88 -4.94 21.32
C LYS A 45 1.34 -6.28 21.92
N SER A 46 1.41 -7.33 21.12
CA SER A 46 1.80 -8.66 21.56
C SER A 46 3.32 -8.74 21.73
N LYS A 47 3.80 -8.89 22.96
CA LYS A 47 5.22 -9.03 23.27
C LYS A 47 5.86 -10.19 22.50
N LYS A 48 5.19 -11.34 22.45
CA LYS A 48 5.67 -12.52 21.70
C LYS A 48 5.88 -12.19 20.21
N LEU A 49 4.95 -11.43 19.62
CA LEU A 49 5.07 -11.03 18.20
C LEU A 49 6.19 -9.99 18.02
N GLN A 50 6.35 -9.06 18.96
CA GLN A 50 7.49 -8.11 18.93
C GLN A 50 8.83 -8.84 18.95
N ASP A 51 9.00 -9.82 19.84
CA ASP A 51 10.24 -10.61 19.93
C ASP A 51 10.53 -11.36 18.63
N HIS A 52 9.50 -11.93 17.99
CA HIS A 52 9.66 -12.57 16.68
C HIS A 52 10.03 -11.59 15.58
N LEU A 53 9.40 -10.41 15.53
CA LEU A 53 9.69 -9.38 14.55
C LEU A 53 11.12 -8.83 14.73
N GLN A 54 11.55 -8.58 15.96
CA GLN A 54 12.93 -8.18 16.25
C GLN A 54 13.93 -9.25 15.81
N ALA A 55 13.63 -10.53 16.06
CA ALA A 55 14.47 -11.63 15.61
C ALA A 55 14.55 -11.73 14.07
N VAL A 56 13.49 -11.40 13.36
CA VAL A 56 13.49 -11.30 11.88
C VAL A 56 14.31 -10.10 11.43
N MET A 57 14.06 -8.91 11.98
CA MET A 57 14.78 -7.68 11.63
C MET A 57 16.29 -7.81 11.83
N SER A 58 16.73 -8.49 12.89
CA SER A 58 18.17 -8.70 13.15
C SER A 58 18.86 -9.62 12.13
N ARG A 59 18.10 -10.38 11.33
CA ARG A 59 18.60 -11.37 10.37
C ARG A 59 18.37 -11.01 8.90
N CYS A 60 17.72 -9.91 8.63
CA CYS A 60 17.44 -9.45 7.26
C CYS A 60 17.72 -7.95 7.12
N HIS A 61 17.81 -7.50 5.89
CA HIS A 61 17.82 -6.07 5.61
C HIS A 61 16.42 -5.52 5.80
N TYR A 62 16.24 -4.72 6.84
CA TYR A 62 14.98 -4.03 7.10
C TYR A 62 14.96 -2.69 6.39
N LEU A 63 13.92 -2.46 5.61
CA LEU A 63 13.70 -1.22 4.90
C LEU A 63 12.35 -0.64 5.32
N ASP A 64 12.38 0.48 6.02
CA ASP A 64 11.20 1.25 6.35
C ASP A 64 10.88 2.24 5.23
N LEU A 65 9.73 2.03 4.58
CA LEU A 65 9.22 2.91 3.53
C LEU A 65 8.09 3.82 4.03
N THR A 66 7.95 3.95 5.34
CA THR A 66 6.92 4.80 5.95
C THR A 66 7.17 6.27 5.59
N MET A 67 6.15 6.94 5.12
CA MET A 67 6.15 8.37 4.88
C MET A 67 5.18 9.04 5.85
N ASP A 68 5.70 9.78 6.81
CA ASP A 68 4.88 10.37 7.87
C ASP A 68 4.27 11.71 7.45
N SER A 69 4.95 12.49 6.61
CA SER A 69 4.43 13.78 6.19
C SER A 69 3.51 13.67 4.95
N VAL A 70 2.50 14.53 4.92
CA VAL A 70 1.62 14.74 3.75
C VAL A 70 2.45 15.12 2.52
N ARG A 71 3.46 15.99 2.72
CA ARG A 71 4.35 16.46 1.67
C ARG A 71 5.13 15.31 1.04
N ASP A 72 5.73 14.43 1.84
CA ASP A 72 6.55 13.31 1.33
C ASP A 72 5.70 12.32 0.54
N ARG A 73 4.49 12.02 1.03
CA ARG A 73 3.51 11.20 0.31
C ARG A 73 3.14 11.80 -1.04
N MET A 74 2.90 13.12 -1.09
CA MET A 74 2.59 13.83 -2.33
C MET A 74 3.77 13.79 -3.31
N LEU A 75 4.98 14.08 -2.84
CA LEU A 75 6.18 14.04 -3.68
C LEU A 75 6.40 12.63 -4.23
N ARG A 76 6.19 11.61 -3.41
CA ARG A 76 6.31 10.22 -3.86
C ARG A 76 5.25 9.85 -4.89
N CYS A 77 4.00 10.26 -4.70
CA CYS A 77 2.96 10.07 -5.71
C CYS A 77 3.33 10.76 -7.03
N LYS A 78 3.78 12.01 -6.97
CA LYS A 78 4.20 12.77 -8.16
C LYS A 78 5.38 12.09 -8.87
N GLN A 79 6.37 11.63 -8.13
CA GLN A 79 7.51 10.90 -8.69
C GLN A 79 7.06 9.63 -9.41
N ILE A 80 6.21 8.81 -8.80
CA ILE A 80 5.75 7.56 -9.41
C ILE A 80 4.87 7.81 -10.64
N ILE A 81 4.10 8.90 -10.67
CA ILE A 81 3.33 9.29 -11.85
C ILE A 81 4.27 9.70 -12.98
N ALA A 82 5.34 10.46 -12.68
CA ALA A 82 6.28 10.96 -13.68
C ALA A 82 7.23 9.86 -14.20
N ASP A 83 7.74 9.02 -13.33
CA ASP A 83 8.79 8.03 -13.64
C ASP A 83 8.23 6.64 -13.97
N GLY A 84 6.97 6.38 -13.62
CA GLY A 84 6.32 5.08 -13.80
C GLY A 84 5.13 5.16 -14.73
N ASP A 85 4.85 4.07 -15.43
CA ASP A 85 3.72 3.95 -16.35
C ASP A 85 2.36 3.82 -15.64
N MET A 86 2.24 4.36 -14.43
CA MET A 86 1.06 4.16 -13.57
C MET A 86 -0.23 4.67 -14.21
N LEU A 87 -0.16 5.73 -15.02
CA LEU A 87 -1.31 6.32 -15.70
C LEU A 87 -1.35 6.02 -17.20
N SER A 88 -0.47 5.17 -17.74
CA SER A 88 -0.38 4.85 -19.16
C SER A 88 -1.70 4.30 -19.74
N ASP A 89 -2.39 3.46 -19.00
CA ASP A 89 -3.67 2.86 -19.42
C ASP A 89 -4.81 3.89 -19.55
N TYR A 90 -4.68 5.03 -18.87
CA TYR A 90 -5.67 6.11 -18.96
C TYR A 90 -5.54 6.91 -20.24
N LYS A 91 -4.35 6.88 -20.89
CA LYS A 91 -4.03 7.64 -22.09
C LYS A 91 -4.30 9.15 -21.93
N PHE A 92 -4.02 9.67 -20.75
CA PHE A 92 -4.07 11.09 -20.47
C PHE A 92 -2.95 11.80 -21.22
N ASP A 93 -3.24 12.97 -21.76
CA ASP A 93 -2.21 13.87 -22.22
C ASP A 93 -1.49 14.56 -21.04
N GLU A 94 -0.45 15.33 -21.35
CA GLU A 94 0.34 16.01 -20.33
C GLU A 94 -0.51 17.03 -19.52
N ALA A 95 -1.43 17.74 -20.21
CA ALA A 95 -2.30 18.70 -19.57
C ALA A 95 -3.27 18.03 -18.59
N GLN A 96 -3.87 16.92 -19.00
CA GLN A 96 -4.76 16.12 -18.15
C GLN A 96 -4.03 15.52 -16.95
N THR A 97 -2.81 15.01 -17.16
CA THR A 97 -1.98 14.48 -16.07
C THR A 97 -1.62 15.58 -15.08
N GLN A 98 -1.24 16.76 -15.56
CA GLN A 98 -0.94 17.91 -14.71
C GLN A 98 -2.19 18.39 -13.95
N GLU A 99 -3.35 18.45 -14.60
CA GLU A 99 -4.62 18.82 -13.98
C GLU A 99 -5.00 17.87 -12.83
N LEU A 100 -4.78 16.55 -13.01
CA LEU A 100 -4.97 15.54 -11.96
C LEU A 100 -4.06 15.80 -10.77
N ILE A 101 -2.77 16.03 -11.03
CA ILE A 101 -1.77 16.29 -10.00
C ILE A 101 -2.11 17.57 -9.22
N ASP A 102 -2.46 18.63 -9.92
CA ASP A 102 -2.79 19.93 -9.32
C ASP A 102 -4.04 19.82 -8.44
N PHE A 103 -5.07 19.11 -8.91
CA PHE A 103 -6.26 18.85 -8.10
C PHE A 103 -5.95 18.11 -6.81
N ILE A 104 -5.11 17.06 -6.88
CA ILE A 104 -4.72 16.28 -5.70
C ILE A 104 -3.87 17.14 -4.75
N TRP A 105 -2.99 17.98 -5.29
CA TRP A 105 -2.15 18.89 -4.51
C TRP A 105 -2.99 19.92 -3.77
N ASP A 106 -3.94 20.55 -4.45
CA ASP A 106 -4.81 21.58 -3.85
C ASP A 106 -5.75 20.96 -2.79
N ALA A 107 -6.20 19.74 -3.02
CA ALA A 107 -7.11 19.03 -2.14
C ALA A 107 -6.41 18.20 -1.04
N LYS A 108 -5.08 18.22 -0.93
CA LYS A 108 -4.28 17.29 -0.10
C LYS A 108 -4.73 17.19 1.36
N ASP A 109 -5.16 18.31 1.96
CA ASP A 109 -5.57 18.34 3.36
C ASP A 109 -7.00 17.85 3.58
N ALA A 110 -7.82 17.93 2.52
CA ALA A 110 -9.21 17.52 2.51
C ALA A 110 -9.39 16.05 2.08
N LEU A 111 -8.45 15.46 1.35
CA LEU A 111 -8.52 14.07 0.92
C LEU A 111 -8.49 13.09 2.10
N ASN A 112 -9.26 12.01 2.01
CA ASN A 112 -9.27 10.94 3.00
C ASN A 112 -7.88 10.37 3.27
N GLU A 113 -7.10 10.19 2.21
CA GLU A 113 -5.71 9.72 2.26
C GLU A 113 -4.93 10.27 1.07
N ILE A 114 -3.61 10.28 1.17
CA ILE A 114 -2.72 10.53 0.05
C ILE A 114 -1.97 9.23 -0.22
N SER A 115 -2.34 8.59 -1.31
CA SER A 115 -1.79 7.31 -1.73
C SER A 115 -1.93 7.14 -3.24
N LEU A 116 -1.15 6.22 -3.82
CA LEU A 116 -1.28 5.87 -5.24
C LEU A 116 -2.68 5.35 -5.57
N ARG A 117 -3.32 4.64 -4.64
CA ARG A 117 -4.71 4.20 -4.79
C ARG A 117 -5.68 5.37 -4.91
N MET A 118 -5.44 6.45 -4.17
CA MET A 118 -6.25 7.67 -4.32
C MET A 118 -6.04 8.33 -5.67
N VAL A 119 -4.80 8.34 -6.17
CA VAL A 119 -4.48 8.85 -7.52
C VAL A 119 -5.26 8.07 -8.58
N THR A 120 -5.20 6.73 -8.59
CA THR A 120 -5.97 5.91 -9.55
C THR A 120 -7.47 6.13 -9.43
N LYS A 121 -8.00 6.19 -8.21
CA LYS A 121 -9.42 6.44 -7.98
C LYS A 121 -9.90 7.76 -8.56
N ILE A 122 -9.10 8.82 -8.45
CA ILE A 122 -9.45 10.13 -9.03
C ILE A 122 -9.26 10.11 -10.55
N ALA A 123 -8.24 9.40 -11.06
CA ALA A 123 -8.03 9.20 -12.49
C ALA A 123 -9.20 8.44 -13.16
N ASP A 124 -9.75 7.42 -12.47
CA ASP A 124 -10.96 6.73 -12.92
C ASP A 124 -12.15 7.70 -13.07
N LEU A 125 -12.35 8.57 -12.08
CA LEU A 125 -13.41 9.58 -12.14
C LEU A 125 -13.20 10.57 -13.27
N MET A 126 -11.96 11.01 -13.48
CA MET A 126 -11.58 11.91 -14.56
C MET A 126 -11.85 11.29 -15.94
N LYS A 127 -11.63 9.99 -16.08
CA LYS A 127 -11.94 9.27 -17.33
C LYS A 127 -13.44 9.06 -17.54
N MET A 128 -14.21 8.97 -16.44
CA MET A 128 -15.65 8.71 -16.48
C MET A 128 -16.50 9.93 -16.81
N SER A 129 -16.10 11.14 -16.42
CA SER A 129 -16.98 12.30 -16.42
C SER A 129 -16.21 13.61 -16.52
N GLU A 130 -16.76 14.55 -17.28
CA GLU A 130 -16.26 15.94 -17.32
C GLU A 130 -16.39 16.64 -15.97
N ASP A 131 -17.42 16.27 -15.17
CA ASP A 131 -17.64 16.77 -13.81
C ASP A 131 -16.82 16.04 -12.73
N TRP A 132 -15.73 15.36 -13.11
CA TRP A 132 -14.94 14.51 -12.23
C TRP A 132 -14.47 15.19 -10.93
N LYS A 133 -14.13 16.49 -10.97
CA LYS A 133 -13.71 17.23 -9.78
C LYS A 133 -14.80 17.29 -8.72
N LYS A 134 -16.06 17.43 -9.16
CA LYS A 134 -17.24 17.43 -8.27
C LYS A 134 -17.46 16.04 -7.67
N LEU A 135 -17.33 15.00 -8.50
CA LEU A 135 -17.42 13.61 -8.06
C LEU A 135 -16.31 13.26 -7.08
N ALA A 136 -15.07 13.68 -7.37
CA ALA A 136 -13.94 13.46 -6.49
C ALA A 136 -14.11 14.16 -5.13
N ARG A 137 -14.63 15.40 -5.11
CA ARG A 137 -14.95 16.10 -3.86
C ARG A 137 -16.03 15.38 -3.05
N ALA A 138 -17.01 14.80 -3.70
CA ALA A 138 -18.09 14.08 -3.03
C ALA A 138 -17.64 12.72 -2.47
N THR A 139 -16.69 12.03 -3.13
CA THR A 139 -16.36 10.62 -2.83
C THR A 139 -15.00 10.42 -2.17
N CYS A 140 -14.05 11.33 -2.39
CA CYS A 140 -12.65 11.16 -1.97
C CYS A 140 -12.26 12.04 -0.77
N MET A 141 -13.11 13.00 -0.37
CA MET A 141 -12.82 13.91 0.74
C MET A 141 -13.20 13.33 2.09
N LYS A 142 -12.51 13.79 3.13
CA LYS A 142 -12.88 13.53 4.52
C LYS A 142 -14.30 14.05 4.77
N ARG A 143 -15.14 13.23 5.39
CA ARG A 143 -16.45 13.68 5.83
C ARG A 143 -16.22 14.75 6.90
N SER A 144 -16.70 15.97 6.66
CA SER A 144 -16.66 17.00 7.69
C SER A 144 -17.56 16.55 8.85
N MET A 145 -17.05 16.62 10.07
CA MET A 145 -17.84 16.33 11.29
C MET A 145 -18.97 17.36 11.54
N ALA A 146 -19.16 18.29 10.62
CA ALA A 146 -20.14 19.37 10.73
C ALA A 146 -21.59 18.96 10.41
N SER A 147 -21.83 17.71 9.97
CA SER A 147 -23.18 17.27 9.57
C SER A 147 -24.07 16.77 10.71
N ASN A 148 -23.58 16.74 11.96
CA ASN A 148 -24.35 16.24 13.11
C ASN A 148 -25.03 17.34 13.94
N ARG A 149 -25.19 18.54 13.41
CA ARG A 149 -25.91 19.65 14.12
C ARG A 149 -27.24 20.06 13.51
N ILE A 150 -27.82 19.26 12.61
CA ILE A 150 -29.17 19.51 12.10
C ILE A 150 -30.00 18.24 12.29
N ALA A 151 -30.26 17.86 13.51
CA ALA A 151 -31.33 16.97 13.93
C ALA A 151 -31.51 17.11 15.47
N SER A 152 -32.07 18.22 15.90
CA SER A 152 -32.73 18.38 17.19
C SER A 152 -33.78 19.49 17.03
#